data_58972836840891a8fbd5eae98477e95d
#
_entry.id   58972836840891a8fbd5eae98477e95d
#
_cell.length_a   1.000
_cell.length_b   1.000
_cell.length_c   1.000
_cell.angle_alpha   90.00
_cell.angle_beta   90.00
_cell.angle_gamma   90.00
#
_symmetry.space_group_name_H-M   'P 1'
#
loop_
_entity.id
_entity.type
_entity.pdbx_description
1 polymer ?
#
loop_
_entity_poly.entity_id
_entity_poly.type
_entity_poly.pdbx_seq_one_letter_code
_entity_poly.pdbx_strand_id
1 'polypeptide(L)'
;MDTLERFARRVPALRYCILQHHRESRNKQAKIRWEYRRSVYSTLGQTLTTWAGIEMILDHLIEWYHPIAGAKNIQPDLPVTFDRKLAYINKMARDPGWHDGGEGLRFIRTEAKRLNKSRKTIVHGVVWHLHPQGLDWVVQTREFSGPNSEIKRYSFKLEDLTEILSQMSAFMSLLAPRAAVITGLKAPELR
;
A
#
# COMPACT_ATOMS: atom_id res chain seq x y z
N MET A 1 -5.40 46.30 1.60
CA MET A 1 -4.35 46.61 2.61
C MET A 1 -5.03 46.89 3.92
N ASP A 2 -4.83 46.00 4.88
CA ASP A 2 -5.63 45.89 6.11
C ASP A 2 -5.33 47.07 7.08
N THR A 3 -6.35 47.54 7.77
CA THR A 3 -6.27 48.66 8.72
C THR A 3 -5.25 48.41 9.83
N LEU A 4 -5.06 47.15 10.21
CA LEU A 4 -4.04 46.67 11.16
C LEU A 4 -2.59 46.89 10.68
N GLU A 5 -2.31 46.68 9.39
CA GLU A 5 -0.96 46.91 8.83
C GLU A 5 -0.61 48.40 8.82
N ARG A 6 -1.57 49.31 8.60
CA ARG A 6 -1.33 50.76 8.67
C ARG A 6 -1.05 51.21 10.10
N PHE A 7 -1.69 50.61 11.11
CA PHE A 7 -1.47 50.95 12.52
C PHE A 7 -0.12 50.41 13.01
N ALA A 8 0.28 49.19 12.57
CA ALA A 8 1.55 48.56 12.92
C ALA A 8 2.77 49.36 12.40
N ARG A 9 2.65 50.12 11.34
CA ARG A 9 3.76 50.98 10.84
C ARG A 9 4.08 52.15 11.78
N ARG A 10 3.15 52.57 12.65
CA ARG A 10 3.32 53.71 13.57
C ARG A 10 3.83 53.30 14.95
N VAL A 11 3.78 51.98 15.29
CA VAL A 11 4.18 51.53 16.62
C VAL A 11 5.19 50.36 16.42
N PRO A 12 6.51 50.61 16.58
CA PRO A 12 7.55 49.60 16.33
C PRO A 12 7.37 48.30 17.11
N ALA A 13 6.90 48.38 18.37
CA ALA A 13 6.61 47.21 19.19
C ALA A 13 5.49 46.32 18.61
N LEU A 14 4.43 46.94 18.08
CA LEU A 14 3.30 46.20 17.47
C LEU A 14 3.74 45.51 16.18
N ARG A 15 4.60 46.15 15.38
CA ARG A 15 5.20 45.57 14.18
C ARG A 15 6.05 44.35 14.52
N TYR A 16 6.83 44.40 15.57
CA TYR A 16 7.64 43.30 16.05
C TYR A 16 6.75 42.11 16.47
N CYS A 17 5.73 42.33 17.28
CA CYS A 17 4.78 41.29 17.70
C CYS A 17 4.06 40.63 16.51
N ILE A 18 3.61 41.42 15.52
CA ILE A 18 2.96 40.88 14.32
C ILE A 18 3.93 40.01 13.51
N LEU A 19 5.17 40.46 13.30
CA LEU A 19 6.18 39.71 12.57
C LEU A 19 6.58 38.42 13.29
N GLN A 20 6.67 38.47 14.63
CA GLN A 20 6.95 37.28 15.43
C GLN A 20 5.79 36.27 15.35
N HIS A 21 4.54 36.71 15.49
CA HIS A 21 3.38 35.85 15.33
C HIS A 21 3.30 35.19 13.94
N HIS A 22 3.58 35.93 12.87
CA HIS A 22 3.65 35.37 11.51
C HIS A 22 4.80 34.39 11.33
N ARG A 23 5.93 34.58 11.98
CA ARG A 23 7.06 33.64 11.97
C ARG A 23 6.73 32.35 12.69
N GLU A 24 6.13 32.43 13.86
CA GLU A 24 5.70 31.28 14.67
C GLU A 24 4.61 30.47 13.94
N SER A 25 3.63 31.16 13.36
CA SER A 25 2.59 30.52 12.55
C SER A 25 3.17 29.76 11.34
N ARG A 26 4.13 30.37 10.61
CA ARG A 26 4.84 29.71 9.49
C ARG A 26 5.62 28.50 9.95
N ASN A 27 6.33 28.59 11.07
CA ASN A 27 7.11 27.48 11.63
C ASN A 27 6.18 26.32 12.07
N LYS A 28 5.05 26.63 12.70
CA LYS A 28 4.03 25.65 13.09
C LYS A 28 3.46 24.92 11.86
N GLN A 29 3.11 25.65 10.81
CA GLN A 29 2.63 25.04 9.56
C GLN A 29 3.69 24.19 8.88
N ALA A 30 4.96 24.63 8.86
CA ALA A 30 6.06 23.85 8.30
C ALA A 30 6.28 22.54 9.07
N LYS A 31 6.18 22.57 10.40
CA LYS A 31 6.26 21.38 11.26
C LYS A 31 5.11 20.40 10.95
N ILE A 32 3.87 20.88 10.90
CA ILE A 32 2.70 20.05 10.57
C ILE A 32 2.88 19.40 9.20
N ARG A 33 3.35 20.16 8.20
CA ARG A 33 3.63 19.62 6.84
C ARG A 33 4.67 18.54 6.87
N TRP A 34 5.72 18.71 7.65
CA TRP A 34 6.82 17.74 7.76
C TRP A 34 6.35 16.45 8.42
N GLU A 35 5.60 16.54 9.53
CA GLU A 35 5.04 15.40 10.25
C GLU A 35 4.08 14.60 9.36
N TYR A 36 3.21 15.28 8.63
CA TYR A 36 2.31 14.64 7.68
C TYR A 36 3.06 13.89 6.56
N ARG A 37 4.06 14.54 5.95
CA ARG A 37 4.91 13.88 4.94
C ARG A 37 5.56 12.63 5.48
N ARG A 38 6.12 12.72 6.68
CA ARG A 38 6.75 11.57 7.35
C ARG A 38 5.76 10.43 7.53
N SER A 39 4.54 10.72 7.97
CA SER A 39 3.47 9.72 8.13
C SER A 39 3.10 9.07 6.79
N VAL A 40 2.91 9.86 5.73
CA VAL A 40 2.61 9.34 4.39
C VAL A 40 3.72 8.42 3.88
N TYR A 41 4.99 8.86 3.93
CA TYR A 41 6.10 8.02 3.45
C TYR A 41 6.30 6.77 4.32
N SER A 42 6.09 6.86 5.63
CA SER A 42 6.13 5.70 6.52
C SER A 42 5.04 4.69 6.15
N THR A 43 3.80 5.14 5.95
CA THR A 43 2.68 4.28 5.54
C THR A 43 2.91 3.63 4.18
N LEU A 44 3.43 4.39 3.20
CA LEU A 44 3.79 3.85 1.90
C LEU A 44 4.89 2.79 2.00
N GLY A 45 5.96 3.05 2.78
CA GLY A 45 7.03 2.09 3.02
C GLY A 45 6.52 0.81 3.67
N GLN A 46 5.67 0.91 4.68
CA GLN A 46 5.04 -0.23 5.34
C GLN A 46 4.13 -1.02 4.38
N THR A 47 3.35 -0.33 3.54
CA THR A 47 2.50 -0.95 2.51
C THR A 47 3.34 -1.78 1.53
N LEU A 48 4.47 -1.24 1.08
CA LEU A 48 5.40 -1.95 0.19
C LEU A 48 6.01 -3.19 0.85
N THR A 49 6.47 -3.06 2.09
CA THR A 49 7.07 -4.17 2.85
C THR A 49 6.05 -5.26 3.13
N THR A 50 4.83 -4.88 3.54
CA THR A 50 3.73 -5.84 3.76
C THR A 50 3.36 -6.57 2.47
N TRP A 51 3.29 -5.84 1.35
CA TRP A 51 3.03 -6.46 0.05
C TRP A 51 4.14 -7.43 -0.37
N ALA A 52 5.40 -7.07 -0.20
CA ALA A 52 6.53 -7.98 -0.47
C ALA A 52 6.43 -9.26 0.37
N GLY A 53 6.01 -9.15 1.63
CA GLY A 53 5.72 -10.31 2.49
C GLY A 53 4.60 -11.20 1.94
N ILE A 54 3.51 -10.61 1.44
CA ILE A 54 2.43 -11.36 0.78
C ILE A 54 2.96 -12.10 -0.45
N GLU A 55 3.70 -11.42 -1.33
CA GLU A 55 4.27 -12.04 -2.53
C GLU A 55 5.23 -13.20 -2.17
N MET A 56 6.06 -13.03 -1.15
CA MET A 56 6.97 -14.06 -0.67
C MET A 56 6.22 -15.32 -0.17
N ILE A 57 5.12 -15.14 0.57
CA ILE A 57 4.32 -16.28 1.04
C ILE A 57 3.65 -17.00 -0.13
N LEU A 58 3.16 -16.26 -1.14
CA LEU A 58 2.60 -16.86 -2.35
C LEU A 58 3.66 -17.64 -3.14
N ASP A 59 4.88 -17.13 -3.21
CA ASP A 59 6.01 -17.83 -3.86
C ASP A 59 6.32 -19.13 -3.13
N HIS A 60 6.45 -19.11 -1.80
CA HIS A 60 6.68 -20.32 -1.03
C HIS A 60 5.58 -21.37 -1.19
N LEU A 61 4.32 -20.94 -1.26
CA LEU A 61 3.19 -21.83 -1.50
C LEU A 61 3.29 -22.50 -2.88
N ILE A 62 3.66 -21.74 -3.90
CA ILE A 62 3.82 -22.24 -5.27
C ILE A 62 5.04 -23.16 -5.37
N GLU A 63 6.19 -22.79 -4.83
CA GLU A 63 7.42 -23.58 -4.81
C GLU A 63 7.24 -24.89 -4.08
N TRP A 64 6.48 -24.92 -2.98
CA TRP A 64 6.16 -26.12 -2.24
C TRP A 64 5.29 -27.08 -3.07
N TYR A 65 4.27 -26.54 -3.78
CA TYR A 65 3.33 -27.35 -4.55
C TYR A 65 3.94 -27.83 -5.87
N HIS A 66 4.79 -27.05 -6.51
CA HIS A 66 5.30 -27.30 -7.85
C HIS A 66 5.96 -28.69 -8.05
N PRO A 67 6.76 -29.24 -7.10
CA PRO A 67 7.36 -30.56 -7.23
C PRO A 67 6.40 -31.73 -7.03
N ILE A 68 5.18 -31.50 -6.55
CA ILE A 68 4.19 -32.55 -6.30
C ILE A 68 3.73 -33.16 -7.62
N ALA A 69 3.52 -34.48 -7.63
CA ALA A 69 3.10 -35.22 -8.82
C ALA A 69 1.82 -34.61 -9.41
N GLY A 70 1.89 -34.24 -10.69
CA GLY A 70 0.78 -33.57 -11.38
C GLY A 70 0.92 -32.04 -11.50
N ALA A 71 1.62 -31.38 -10.58
CA ALA A 71 1.78 -29.92 -10.64
C ALA A 71 2.57 -29.46 -11.89
N LYS A 72 3.58 -30.22 -12.31
CA LYS A 72 4.33 -29.98 -13.56
C LYS A 72 3.44 -30.05 -14.81
N ASN A 73 2.35 -30.81 -14.76
CA ASN A 73 1.37 -30.85 -15.85
C ASN A 73 0.51 -29.58 -15.91
N ILE A 74 0.45 -28.82 -14.82
CA ILE A 74 -0.27 -27.53 -14.77
C ILE A 74 0.54 -26.47 -15.53
N GLN A 75 1.85 -26.43 -15.26
CA GLN A 75 2.78 -25.49 -15.91
C GLN A 75 4.22 -26.00 -15.67
N PRO A 76 5.06 -26.10 -16.74
CA PRO A 76 6.43 -26.63 -16.61
C PRO A 76 7.33 -25.69 -15.78
N ASP A 77 7.14 -24.38 -15.87
CA ASP A 77 7.97 -23.37 -15.22
C ASP A 77 7.24 -22.68 -14.07
N LEU A 78 8.02 -22.25 -13.06
CA LEU A 78 7.52 -21.42 -11.97
C LEU A 78 7.03 -20.05 -12.49
N PRO A 79 5.89 -19.56 -12.01
CA PRO A 79 5.36 -18.27 -12.45
C PRO A 79 6.16 -17.09 -11.86
N VAL A 80 6.68 -16.23 -12.71
CA VAL A 80 7.50 -15.08 -12.29
C VAL A 80 6.63 -13.84 -11.98
N THR A 81 5.59 -13.59 -12.78
CA THR A 81 4.76 -12.38 -12.58
C THR A 81 3.60 -12.64 -11.63
N PHE A 82 3.18 -11.60 -10.90
CA PHE A 82 2.08 -11.72 -9.94
C PHE A 82 0.79 -12.30 -10.57
N ASP A 83 0.42 -11.84 -11.75
CA ASP A 83 -0.78 -12.33 -12.44
C ASP A 83 -0.64 -13.81 -12.84
N ARG A 84 0.56 -14.26 -13.23
CA ARG A 84 0.85 -15.68 -13.48
C ARG A 84 0.84 -16.51 -12.19
N LYS A 85 1.32 -15.95 -11.06
CA LYS A 85 1.22 -16.58 -9.72
C LYS A 85 -0.24 -16.82 -9.35
N LEU A 86 -1.11 -15.82 -9.52
CA LEU A 86 -2.54 -15.96 -9.27
C LEU A 86 -3.22 -16.98 -10.20
N ALA A 87 -2.81 -17.03 -11.47
CA ALA A 87 -3.29 -18.04 -12.41
C ALA A 87 -2.86 -19.45 -12.00
N TYR A 88 -1.63 -19.60 -11.52
CA TYR A 88 -1.11 -20.87 -11.00
C TYR A 88 -1.88 -21.33 -9.77
N ILE A 89 -2.10 -20.46 -8.78
CA ILE A 89 -2.88 -20.74 -7.57
C ILE A 89 -4.34 -21.16 -7.94
N ASN A 90 -4.92 -20.52 -8.97
CA ASN A 90 -6.23 -20.92 -9.44
C ASN A 90 -6.26 -22.33 -10.07
N LYS A 91 -5.18 -22.76 -10.69
CA LYS A 91 -5.05 -24.13 -11.20
C LYS A 91 -4.83 -25.12 -10.04
N MET A 92 -3.97 -24.77 -9.06
CA MET A 92 -3.80 -25.53 -7.83
C MET A 92 -5.16 -25.79 -7.13
N ALA A 93 -6.00 -24.75 -7.01
CA ALA A 93 -7.31 -24.85 -6.37
C ALA A 93 -8.29 -25.81 -7.06
N ARG A 94 -7.98 -26.29 -8.24
CA ARG A 94 -8.78 -27.28 -8.98
C ARG A 94 -8.29 -28.71 -8.79
N ASP A 95 -7.15 -28.89 -8.14
CA ASP A 95 -6.62 -30.21 -7.83
C ASP A 95 -7.56 -30.93 -6.84
N PRO A 96 -8.07 -32.12 -7.18
CA PRO A 96 -9.00 -32.87 -6.33
C PRO A 96 -8.37 -33.34 -5.02
N GLY A 97 -7.03 -33.28 -4.87
CA GLY A 97 -6.33 -33.62 -3.64
C GLY A 97 -6.53 -32.67 -2.46
N TRP A 98 -7.17 -31.50 -2.66
CA TRP A 98 -7.43 -30.57 -1.57
C TRP A 98 -8.64 -30.97 -0.73
N HIS A 99 -8.46 -31.09 0.61
CA HIS A 99 -9.51 -31.48 1.54
C HIS A 99 -10.71 -30.53 1.56
N ASP A 100 -10.46 -29.22 1.34
CA ASP A 100 -11.48 -28.17 1.30
C ASP A 100 -11.99 -27.90 -0.12
N GLY A 101 -11.71 -28.79 -1.07
CA GLY A 101 -12.04 -28.58 -2.49
C GLY A 101 -11.36 -27.35 -3.09
N GLY A 102 -10.25 -26.87 -2.49
CA GLY A 102 -9.48 -25.71 -2.94
C GLY A 102 -10.11 -24.36 -2.57
N GLU A 103 -11.07 -24.29 -1.66
CA GLU A 103 -11.71 -23.03 -1.24
C GLU A 103 -10.73 -22.05 -0.62
N GLY A 104 -9.82 -22.53 0.23
CA GLY A 104 -8.77 -21.72 0.83
C GLY A 104 -7.90 -21.05 -0.24
N LEU A 105 -7.51 -21.78 -1.29
CA LEU A 105 -6.70 -21.23 -2.39
C LEU A 105 -7.48 -20.22 -3.24
N ARG A 106 -8.78 -20.46 -3.46
CA ARG A 106 -9.67 -19.52 -4.17
C ARG A 106 -9.83 -18.22 -3.38
N PHE A 107 -9.97 -18.31 -2.06
CA PHE A 107 -10.00 -17.14 -1.18
C PHE A 107 -8.67 -16.35 -1.27
N ILE A 108 -7.53 -17.03 -1.10
CA ILE A 108 -6.18 -16.41 -1.21
C ILE A 108 -6.04 -15.66 -2.53
N ARG A 109 -6.38 -16.31 -3.64
CA ARG A 109 -6.32 -15.70 -4.97
C ARG A 109 -7.21 -14.46 -5.08
N THR A 110 -8.44 -14.52 -4.58
CA THR A 110 -9.41 -13.43 -4.69
C THR A 110 -8.95 -12.21 -3.91
N GLU A 111 -8.53 -12.40 -2.67
CA GLU A 111 -8.04 -11.32 -1.82
C GLU A 111 -6.71 -10.73 -2.32
N ALA A 112 -5.77 -11.57 -2.72
CA ALA A 112 -4.53 -11.10 -3.32
C ALA A 112 -4.77 -10.28 -4.60
N LYS A 113 -5.72 -10.69 -5.45
CA LYS A 113 -6.11 -9.93 -6.64
C LYS A 113 -6.73 -8.56 -6.28
N ARG A 114 -7.60 -8.53 -5.28
CA ARG A 114 -8.26 -7.31 -4.80
C ARG A 114 -7.23 -6.31 -4.27
N LEU A 115 -6.34 -6.77 -3.39
CA LEU A 115 -5.30 -5.94 -2.77
C LEU A 115 -4.24 -5.48 -3.79
N ASN A 116 -3.91 -6.30 -4.80
CA ASN A 116 -3.00 -5.91 -5.88
C ASN A 116 -3.51 -4.71 -6.69
N LYS A 117 -4.84 -4.57 -6.83
CA LYS A 117 -5.41 -3.38 -7.48
C LYS A 117 -5.06 -2.12 -6.69
N SER A 118 -5.26 -2.12 -5.38
CA SER A 118 -4.90 -0.99 -4.51
C SER A 118 -3.38 -0.73 -4.52
N ARG A 119 -2.58 -1.80 -4.44
CA ARG A 119 -1.11 -1.71 -4.52
C ARG A 119 -0.65 -1.10 -5.83
N LYS A 120 -1.15 -1.57 -6.99
CA LYS A 120 -0.78 -1.02 -8.30
C LYS A 120 -1.03 0.49 -8.36
N THR A 121 -2.17 0.95 -7.86
CA THR A 121 -2.51 2.38 -7.84
C THR A 121 -1.55 3.20 -6.97
N ILE A 122 -1.13 2.66 -5.82
CA ILE A 122 -0.22 3.36 -4.89
C ILE A 122 1.24 3.31 -5.37
N VAL A 123 1.69 2.15 -5.83
CA VAL A 123 3.13 1.87 -6.06
C VAL A 123 3.59 2.26 -7.46
N HIS A 124 2.75 2.07 -8.49
CA HIS A 124 3.06 2.53 -9.85
C HIS A 124 2.66 3.97 -10.08
N GLY A 125 1.86 4.55 -9.17
CA GLY A 125 1.62 5.97 -9.15
C GLY A 125 2.87 6.72 -8.68
N VAL A 126 3.31 7.72 -9.42
CA VAL A 126 4.30 8.66 -8.91
C VAL A 126 3.60 9.54 -7.89
N VAL A 127 4.11 9.60 -6.65
CA VAL A 127 3.65 10.58 -5.66
C VAL A 127 4.04 11.97 -6.17
N TRP A 128 3.11 12.60 -6.87
CA TRP A 128 3.41 13.84 -7.56
C TRP A 128 3.32 15.07 -6.67
N HIS A 129 2.36 15.12 -5.77
CA HIS A 129 2.15 16.24 -4.87
C HIS A 129 1.49 15.82 -3.56
N LEU A 130 1.99 16.41 -2.46
CA LEU A 130 1.25 16.57 -1.23
C LEU A 130 0.56 17.93 -1.32
N HIS A 131 -0.75 17.92 -1.54
CA HIS A 131 -1.50 19.14 -1.79
C HIS A 131 -2.47 19.40 -0.63
N PRO A 132 -2.47 20.59 -0.01
CA PRO A 132 -3.55 20.95 0.88
C PRO A 132 -4.81 21.22 0.03
N GLN A 133 -5.86 20.41 0.21
CA GLN A 133 -7.21 20.73 -0.26
C GLN A 133 -8.04 21.13 0.95
N GLY A 134 -8.20 22.44 1.14
CA GLY A 134 -8.85 22.96 2.34
C GLY A 134 -8.02 22.72 3.59
N LEU A 135 -8.57 21.98 4.58
CA LEU A 135 -7.89 21.59 5.82
C LEU A 135 -7.21 20.21 5.69
N ASP A 136 -7.52 19.43 4.66
CA ASP A 136 -7.03 18.08 4.44
C ASP A 136 -5.83 18.05 3.47
N TRP A 137 -4.88 17.17 3.74
CA TRP A 137 -3.76 16.89 2.86
C TRP A 137 -4.08 15.65 2.03
N VAL A 138 -3.84 15.73 0.72
CA VAL A 138 -4.12 14.64 -0.21
C VAL A 138 -2.85 14.22 -0.93
N VAL A 139 -2.61 12.90 -0.99
CA VAL A 139 -1.57 12.30 -1.82
C VAL A 139 -2.17 12.04 -3.19
N GLN A 140 -1.59 12.62 -4.24
CA GLN A 140 -1.99 12.32 -5.62
C GLN A 140 -1.00 11.37 -6.25
N THR A 141 -1.51 10.32 -6.88
CA THR A 141 -0.72 9.39 -7.66
C THR A 141 -1.12 9.47 -9.13
N ARG A 142 -0.17 9.20 -10.02
CA ARG A 142 -0.44 9.08 -11.46
C ARG A 142 -0.11 7.68 -11.91
N GLU A 143 -1.00 7.08 -12.64
CA GLU A 143 -0.77 5.81 -13.31
C GLU A 143 -0.77 6.05 -14.83
N PHE A 144 0.29 5.59 -15.50
CA PHE A 144 0.34 5.56 -16.95
C PHE A 144 -0.23 4.22 -17.41
N SER A 145 -1.38 4.23 -18.06
CA SER A 145 -2.03 3.00 -18.52
C SER A 145 -2.39 3.07 -19.99
N GLY A 146 -2.06 1.97 -20.69
CA GLY A 146 -2.44 1.75 -22.08
C GLY A 146 -1.55 2.44 -23.13
N PRO A 147 -1.75 2.10 -24.41
CA PRO A 147 -0.95 2.59 -25.52
C PRO A 147 -1.09 4.11 -25.77
N ASN A 148 -2.17 4.71 -25.29
CA ASN A 148 -2.43 6.15 -25.47
C ASN A 148 -1.95 6.99 -24.26
N SER A 149 -1.20 6.41 -23.34
CA SER A 149 -0.60 7.10 -22.19
C SER A 149 -1.61 7.94 -21.38
N GLU A 150 -2.83 7.44 -21.21
CA GLU A 150 -3.82 8.11 -20.36
C GLU A 150 -3.29 8.21 -18.94
N ILE A 151 -3.22 9.45 -18.44
CA ILE A 151 -2.80 9.71 -17.07
C ILE A 151 -4.02 9.60 -16.17
N LYS A 152 -4.13 8.50 -15.42
CA LYS A 152 -5.10 8.37 -14.35
C LYS A 152 -4.56 9.04 -13.10
N ARG A 153 -5.35 9.92 -12.52
CA ARG A 153 -5.02 10.60 -11.26
C ARG A 153 -5.88 10.02 -10.15
N TYR A 154 -5.23 9.60 -9.07
CA TYR A 154 -5.90 9.12 -7.87
C TYR A 154 -5.51 10.05 -6.72
N SER A 155 -6.47 10.35 -5.87
CA SER A 155 -6.24 11.13 -4.65
C SER A 155 -6.51 10.26 -3.45
N PHE A 156 -5.56 10.21 -2.52
CA PHE A 156 -5.67 9.45 -1.28
C PHE A 156 -5.42 10.38 -0.09
N LYS A 157 -6.25 10.27 0.91
CA LYS A 157 -5.95 10.79 2.25
C LYS A 157 -5.04 9.82 2.99
N LEU A 158 -4.41 10.27 4.07
CA LEU A 158 -3.57 9.39 4.89
C LEU A 158 -4.41 8.22 5.48
N GLU A 159 -5.67 8.50 5.81
CA GLU A 159 -6.62 7.51 6.31
C GLU A 159 -6.87 6.39 5.28
N ASP A 160 -7.03 6.73 3.99
CA ASP A 160 -7.22 5.76 2.90
C ASP A 160 -5.98 4.85 2.77
N LEU A 161 -4.77 5.43 2.85
CA LEU A 161 -3.51 4.67 2.81
C LEU A 161 -3.36 3.75 4.03
N THR A 162 -3.75 4.23 5.20
CA THR A 162 -3.72 3.47 6.45
C THR A 162 -4.69 2.31 6.41
N GLU A 163 -5.89 2.53 5.85
CA GLU A 163 -6.88 1.47 5.66
C GLU A 163 -6.38 0.38 4.70
N ILE A 164 -5.76 0.75 3.58
CA ILE A 164 -5.16 -0.21 2.64
C ILE A 164 -4.05 -1.01 3.32
N LEU A 165 -3.18 -0.37 4.10
CA LEU A 165 -2.14 -1.04 4.88
C LEU A 165 -2.75 -2.02 5.89
N SER A 166 -3.80 -1.61 6.60
CA SER A 166 -4.53 -2.44 7.56
C SER A 166 -5.08 -3.70 6.89
N GLN A 167 -5.74 -3.56 5.73
CA GLN A 167 -6.28 -4.68 4.97
C GLN A 167 -5.17 -5.63 4.48
N MET A 168 -4.04 -5.12 4.01
CA MET A 168 -2.89 -5.93 3.60
C MET A 168 -2.28 -6.69 4.79
N SER A 169 -2.15 -6.03 5.94
CA SER A 169 -1.62 -6.63 7.16
C SER A 169 -2.54 -7.73 7.70
N ALA A 170 -3.85 -7.49 7.69
CA ALA A 170 -4.84 -8.50 8.06
C ALA A 170 -4.79 -9.71 7.13
N PHE A 171 -4.69 -9.49 5.81
CA PHE A 171 -4.56 -10.57 4.84
C PHE A 171 -3.25 -11.35 5.04
N MET A 172 -2.13 -10.68 5.24
CA MET A 172 -0.85 -11.34 5.52
C MET A 172 -0.90 -12.20 6.80
N SER A 173 -1.54 -11.70 7.85
CA SER A 173 -1.74 -12.44 9.11
C SER A 173 -2.62 -13.67 8.95
N LEU A 174 -3.56 -13.67 7.99
CA LEU A 174 -4.38 -14.83 7.64
C LEU A 174 -3.65 -15.79 6.71
N LEU A 175 -2.82 -15.26 5.80
CA LEU A 175 -2.14 -16.02 4.78
C LEU A 175 -0.98 -16.86 5.35
N ALA A 176 -0.17 -16.28 6.23
CA ALA A 176 1.03 -16.91 6.76
C ALA A 176 0.72 -18.23 7.52
N PRO A 177 -0.23 -18.30 8.48
CA PRO A 177 -0.57 -19.56 9.13
C PRO A 177 -1.17 -20.59 8.17
N ARG A 178 -2.00 -20.16 7.22
CA ARG A 178 -2.61 -21.06 6.23
C ARG A 178 -1.55 -21.67 5.30
N ALA A 179 -0.63 -20.86 4.81
CA ALA A 179 0.49 -21.35 4.02
C ALA A 179 1.34 -22.34 4.83
N ALA A 180 1.64 -22.04 6.09
CA ALA A 180 2.39 -22.95 6.98
C ALA A 180 1.68 -24.29 7.17
N VAL A 181 0.36 -24.29 7.38
CA VAL A 181 -0.43 -25.54 7.49
C VAL A 181 -0.39 -26.33 6.18
N ILE A 182 -0.61 -25.65 5.04
CA ILE A 182 -0.61 -26.26 3.71
C ILE A 182 0.77 -26.89 3.40
N THR A 183 1.85 -26.22 3.73
CA THR A 183 3.21 -26.65 3.43
C THR A 183 3.83 -27.58 4.49
N GLY A 184 3.13 -27.82 5.59
CA GLY A 184 3.66 -28.58 6.74
C GLY A 184 4.81 -27.87 7.48
N LEU A 185 5.08 -26.60 7.15
CA LEU A 185 6.04 -25.79 7.87
C LEU A 185 5.44 -25.31 9.18
N LYS A 186 6.17 -25.45 10.29
CA LYS A 186 5.78 -24.78 11.54
C LYS A 186 5.79 -23.28 11.29
N ALA A 187 4.69 -22.60 11.62
CA ALA A 187 4.64 -21.14 11.57
C ALA A 187 5.85 -20.59 12.36
N PRO A 188 6.62 -19.65 11.78
CA PRO A 188 7.66 -18.99 12.55
C PRO A 188 6.98 -18.32 13.76
N GLU A 189 7.48 -18.62 14.98
CA GLU A 189 7.04 -17.90 16.16
C GLU A 189 7.37 -16.43 15.94
N LEU A 190 6.33 -15.64 15.70
CA LEU A 190 6.45 -14.18 15.61
C LEU A 190 6.81 -13.68 17.01
N ARG A 191 8.10 -13.45 17.25
CA ARG A 191 8.63 -12.75 18.41
C ARG A 191 8.58 -11.23 18.21
#